data_31f655eeda8c7d2c016b6b166c85e19f
#
_entry.id   31f655eeda8c7d2c016b6b166c85e19f
#
_cell.length_a   1.000
_cell.length_b   1.000
_cell.length_c   1.000
_cell.angle_alpha   90.00
_cell.angle_beta   90.00
_cell.angle_gamma   90.00
#
_symmetry.space_group_name_H-M   'P 1'
#
loop_
_entity.id
_entity.type
_entity.pdbx_description
1 polymer ?
#
loop_
_entity_poly.entity_id
_entity_poly.type
_entity_poly.pdbx_seq_one_letter_code
_entity_poly.pdbx_strand_id
1 'polypeptide(L)'
;MAYQDMLDSAFAEYYDRFRRLNALSRENAVTRAELFPEGESRIDADRMHTMLSMDIVKRGGMDRYWLDEKRAADGSGVLKQRILVIVIAVVLGLAIGILRRKGILNF
;
A
#
# COMPACT_ATOMS: atom_id res chain seq x y z
N MET A 1 10.71 6.76 2.67
CA MET A 1 9.44 7.48 2.51
C MET A 1 9.10 7.79 1.07
N ALA A 2 10.01 8.33 0.30
CA ALA A 2 9.75 8.67 -1.10
C ALA A 2 9.31 7.47 -1.95
N TYR A 3 9.87 6.29 -1.71
CA TYR A 3 9.52 5.09 -2.47
C TYR A 3 8.08 4.65 -2.24
N GLN A 4 7.62 4.62 -0.97
CA GLN A 4 6.25 4.23 -0.65
C GLN A 4 5.24 5.26 -1.18
N ASP A 5 5.55 6.55 -1.04
CA ASP A 5 4.71 7.61 -1.57
C ASP A 5 4.62 7.53 -3.10
N MET A 6 5.71 7.19 -3.77
CA MET A 6 5.72 6.98 -5.22
C MET A 6 4.82 5.81 -5.62
N LEU A 7 4.86 4.69 -4.90
CA LEU A 7 4.01 3.53 -5.18
C LEU A 7 2.54 3.88 -4.96
N ASP A 8 2.21 4.54 -3.85
CA ASP A 8 0.83 4.94 -3.56
C ASP A 8 0.31 5.90 -4.64
N SER A 9 1.11 6.88 -5.05
CA SER A 9 0.76 7.80 -6.14
C SER A 9 0.59 7.07 -7.47
N ALA A 10 1.49 6.13 -7.78
CA ALA A 10 1.43 5.38 -9.03
C ALA A 10 0.18 4.52 -9.15
N PHE A 11 -0.30 3.98 -8.02
CA PHE A 11 -1.46 3.08 -7.99
C PHE A 11 -2.77 3.77 -7.66
N ALA A 12 -2.75 5.00 -7.15
CA ALA A 12 -3.95 5.72 -6.71
C ALA A 12 -5.01 5.81 -7.81
N GLU A 13 -4.60 6.10 -9.04
CA GLU A 13 -5.50 6.17 -10.18
C GLU A 13 -6.20 4.84 -10.44
N TYR A 14 -5.47 3.74 -10.30
CA TYR A 14 -6.02 2.39 -10.51
C TYR A 14 -6.97 2.01 -9.38
N TYR A 15 -6.63 2.34 -8.14
CA TYR A 15 -7.53 2.12 -7.00
C TYR A 15 -8.85 2.86 -7.19
N ASP A 16 -8.80 4.10 -7.67
CA ASP A 16 -10.00 4.88 -7.96
C ASP A 16 -10.86 4.24 -9.04
N ARG A 17 -10.26 3.64 -10.06
CA ARG A 17 -11.01 2.93 -11.10
C ARG A 17 -11.79 1.74 -10.54
N PHE A 18 -11.15 0.94 -9.68
CA PHE A 18 -11.81 -0.18 -9.01
C PHE A 18 -12.95 0.30 -8.10
N ARG A 19 -12.72 1.39 -7.35
CA ARG A 19 -13.74 1.95 -6.46
C ARG A 19 -14.94 2.48 -7.23
N ARG A 20 -14.72 3.17 -8.33
CA ARG A 20 -15.80 3.70 -9.17
C ARG A 20 -16.66 2.59 -9.75
N LEU A 21 -16.07 1.46 -10.06
CA LEU A 21 -16.77 0.29 -10.59
C LEU A 21 -17.31 -0.63 -9.48
N ASN A 22 -17.09 -0.26 -8.22
CA ASN A 22 -17.42 -1.08 -7.06
C ASN A 22 -16.78 -2.48 -7.12
N ALA A 23 -15.63 -2.59 -7.75
CA ALA A 23 -14.88 -3.85 -7.90
C ALA A 23 -14.01 -4.11 -6.67
N LEU A 24 -14.64 -4.22 -5.51
CA LEU A 24 -13.98 -4.32 -4.21
C LEU A 24 -14.17 -5.68 -3.55
N SER A 25 -14.81 -6.61 -4.26
CA SER A 25 -15.01 -7.97 -3.82
C SER A 25 -14.97 -8.92 -5.02
N ARG A 26 -14.81 -10.20 -4.74
CA ARG A 26 -14.78 -11.21 -5.79
C ARG A 26 -16.08 -11.24 -6.58
N GLU A 27 -17.21 -11.02 -5.93
CA GLU A 27 -18.55 -11.01 -6.56
C GLU A 27 -18.72 -9.84 -7.51
N ASN A 28 -18.03 -8.74 -7.26
CA ASN A 28 -18.09 -7.52 -8.06
C ASN A 28 -16.88 -7.35 -8.98
N ALA A 29 -16.09 -8.39 -9.19
CA ALA A 29 -14.93 -8.33 -10.05
C ALA A 29 -15.30 -7.90 -11.47
N VAL A 30 -14.42 -7.10 -12.09
CA VAL A 30 -14.65 -6.50 -13.41
C VAL A 30 -13.57 -6.94 -14.40
N THR A 31 -13.87 -6.81 -15.69
CA THR A 31 -12.94 -7.12 -16.74
C THR A 31 -11.92 -6.01 -16.96
N ARG A 32 -10.82 -6.30 -17.62
CA ARG A 32 -9.85 -5.27 -18.03
C ARG A 32 -10.46 -4.23 -18.96
N ALA A 33 -11.38 -4.64 -19.83
CA ALA A 33 -12.08 -3.72 -20.71
C ALA A 33 -12.93 -2.72 -19.95
N GLU A 34 -13.51 -3.13 -18.83
CA GLU A 34 -14.27 -2.23 -17.94
C GLU A 34 -13.35 -1.28 -17.17
N LEU A 35 -12.15 -1.75 -16.78
CA LEU A 35 -11.15 -0.93 -16.11
C LEU A 35 -10.50 0.07 -17.07
N PHE A 36 -10.28 -0.32 -18.30
CA PHE A 36 -9.59 0.48 -19.32
C PHE A 36 -10.44 0.57 -20.58
N PRO A 37 -11.56 1.32 -20.55
CA PRO A 37 -12.47 1.41 -21.70
C PRO A 37 -11.83 2.04 -22.94
N GLU A 38 -10.77 2.84 -22.75
CA GLU A 38 -10.03 3.46 -23.85
C GLU A 38 -8.84 2.60 -24.31
N GLY A 39 -8.67 1.44 -23.72
CA GLY A 39 -7.56 0.55 -23.99
C GLY A 39 -6.52 0.56 -22.89
N GLU A 40 -5.84 -0.57 -22.72
CA GLU A 40 -4.79 -0.76 -21.73
C GLU A 40 -3.45 -0.43 -22.35
N SER A 41 -2.75 0.57 -21.81
CA SER A 41 -1.39 0.90 -22.25
C SER A 41 -0.38 -0.11 -21.69
N ARG A 42 0.84 -0.07 -22.20
CA ARG A 42 1.93 -0.91 -21.67
C ARG A 42 2.22 -0.61 -20.20
N ILE A 43 2.15 0.66 -19.83
CA ILE A 43 2.33 1.09 -18.45
C ILE A 43 1.21 0.53 -17.56
N ASP A 44 -0.04 0.60 -18.04
CA ASP A 44 -1.19 0.05 -17.34
C ASP A 44 -1.03 -1.46 -17.12
N ALA A 45 -0.60 -2.19 -18.15
CA ALA A 45 -0.37 -3.63 -18.06
C ALA A 45 0.71 -3.96 -17.03
N ASP A 46 1.82 -3.22 -17.02
CA ASP A 46 2.92 -3.41 -16.08
C ASP A 46 2.46 -3.16 -14.62
N ARG A 47 1.68 -2.12 -14.41
CA ARG A 47 1.16 -1.80 -13.08
C ARG A 47 0.12 -2.80 -12.60
N MET A 48 -0.75 -3.25 -13.50
CA MET A 48 -1.69 -4.34 -13.17
C MET A 48 -0.94 -5.60 -12.76
N HIS A 49 0.11 -5.95 -13.50
CA HIS A 49 0.95 -7.09 -13.16
C HIS A 49 1.60 -6.93 -11.77
N THR A 50 2.10 -5.75 -11.46
CA THR A 50 2.68 -5.46 -10.15
C THR A 50 1.65 -5.59 -9.03
N MET A 51 0.48 -5.00 -9.20
CA MET A 51 -0.60 -5.10 -8.20
C MET A 51 -1.07 -6.53 -7.99
N LEU A 52 -1.12 -7.34 -9.05
CA LEU A 52 -1.43 -8.77 -8.96
C LEU A 52 -0.35 -9.53 -8.19
N SER A 53 0.92 -9.21 -8.45
CA SER A 53 2.06 -9.83 -7.74
C SER A 53 2.05 -9.53 -6.25
N MET A 54 1.56 -8.35 -5.88
CA MET A 54 1.49 -7.92 -4.49
C MET A 54 0.19 -8.35 -3.79
N ASP A 55 -0.68 -9.08 -4.48
CA ASP A 55 -2.00 -9.49 -3.98
C ASP A 55 -2.93 -8.32 -3.63
N ILE A 56 -2.65 -7.13 -4.12
CA ILE A 56 -3.51 -5.95 -3.96
C ILE A 56 -4.71 -6.06 -4.88
N VAL A 57 -4.48 -6.49 -6.12
CA VAL A 57 -5.52 -6.83 -7.08
C VAL A 57 -5.58 -8.34 -7.16
N LYS A 58 -6.77 -8.89 -7.08
CA LYS A 58 -7.02 -10.34 -7.11
C LYS A 58 -7.91 -10.71 -8.27
N ARG A 59 -7.78 -11.95 -8.72
CA ARG A 59 -8.63 -12.49 -9.78
C ARG A 59 -9.93 -13.00 -9.19
N GLY A 60 -11.05 -12.57 -9.77
CA GLY A 60 -12.39 -12.98 -9.36
C GLY A 60 -13.07 -13.97 -10.31
N GLY A 61 -12.31 -14.55 -11.22
CA GLY A 61 -12.79 -15.46 -12.25
C GLY A 61 -11.94 -15.31 -13.50
N MET A 62 -12.36 -15.89 -14.65
CA MET A 62 -11.62 -15.70 -15.89
C MET A 62 -11.72 -14.25 -16.32
N ASP A 63 -10.57 -13.59 -16.50
CA ASP A 63 -10.43 -12.21 -16.98
C ASP A 63 -11.16 -11.16 -16.14
N ARG A 64 -11.46 -11.47 -14.88
CA ARG A 64 -12.05 -10.50 -13.95
C ARG A 64 -11.14 -10.24 -12.79
N TYR A 65 -11.15 -8.99 -12.33
CA TYR A 65 -10.24 -8.49 -11.30
C TYR A 65 -11.00 -7.62 -10.30
N TRP A 66 -10.53 -7.63 -9.06
CA TRP A 66 -11.07 -6.79 -8.00
C TRP A 66 -9.96 -6.30 -7.09
N LEU A 67 -10.18 -5.16 -6.44
CA LEU A 67 -9.23 -4.54 -5.53
C LEU A 67 -9.49 -5.03 -4.11
N ASP A 68 -8.48 -5.61 -3.48
CA ASP A 68 -8.51 -5.91 -2.06
C ASP A 68 -8.00 -4.69 -1.29
N GLU A 69 -8.92 -3.82 -0.88
CA GLU A 69 -8.57 -2.59 -0.17
C GLU A 69 -7.86 -2.87 1.15
N LYS A 70 -8.24 -3.94 1.82
CA LYS A 70 -7.60 -4.33 3.07
C LYS A 70 -6.13 -4.70 2.83
N ARG A 71 -5.85 -5.44 1.79
CA ARG A 71 -4.47 -5.82 1.45
C ARG A 71 -3.65 -4.60 1.02
N ALA A 72 -4.24 -3.70 0.25
CA ALA A 72 -3.58 -2.45 -0.15
C ALA A 72 -3.25 -1.61 1.08
N ALA A 73 -4.18 -1.46 2.00
CA ALA A 73 -3.98 -0.72 3.24
C ALA A 73 -2.96 -1.40 4.15
N ASP A 74 -3.02 -2.74 4.29
CA ASP A 74 -2.09 -3.50 5.12
C ASP A 74 -0.65 -3.40 4.59
N GLY A 75 -0.46 -3.44 3.28
CA GLY A 75 0.85 -3.25 2.67
C GLY A 75 1.46 -1.90 3.03
N SER A 76 0.69 -0.84 2.94
CA SER A 76 1.09 0.50 3.34
C SER A 76 1.24 0.59 4.87
N GLY A 77 0.32 -0.01 5.63
CA GLY A 77 0.32 0.00 7.08
C GLY A 77 1.53 -0.67 7.71
N VAL A 78 1.99 -1.78 7.17
CA VAL A 78 3.17 -2.49 7.67
C VAL A 78 4.41 -1.60 7.61
N LEU A 79 4.61 -0.87 6.51
CA LEU A 79 5.74 0.05 6.38
C LEU A 79 5.63 1.20 7.38
N LYS A 80 4.45 1.77 7.54
CA LYS A 80 4.20 2.84 8.52
C LYS A 80 4.47 2.37 9.94
N GLN A 81 4.06 1.17 10.30
CA GLN A 81 4.32 0.58 11.62
C GLN A 81 5.82 0.40 11.87
N ARG A 82 6.56 -0.09 10.89
CA ARG A 82 8.01 -0.25 11.02
C ARG A 82 8.70 1.08 11.25
N ILE A 83 8.34 2.10 10.50
CA ILE A 83 8.88 3.45 10.67
C ILE A 83 8.55 3.98 12.06
N LEU A 84 7.32 3.82 12.51
CA LEU A 84 6.88 4.26 13.83
C LEU A 84 7.68 3.59 14.96
N VAL A 85 7.90 2.28 14.88
CA VAL A 85 8.68 1.54 15.87
C VAL A 85 10.13 2.05 15.91
N ILE A 86 10.74 2.31 14.77
CA ILE A 86 12.10 2.86 14.68
C ILE A 86 12.17 4.24 15.34
N VAL A 87 11.20 5.11 15.03
CA VAL A 87 11.13 6.46 15.61
C VAL A 87 10.98 6.39 17.13
N ILE A 88 10.12 5.54 17.65
CA ILE A 88 9.93 5.36 19.10
C ILE A 88 11.24 4.88 19.75
N ALA A 89 11.90 3.91 19.15
CA ALA A 89 13.18 3.39 19.67
C ALA A 89 14.24 4.48 19.75
N VAL A 90 14.36 5.33 18.72
CA VAL A 90 15.33 6.45 18.71
C VAL A 90 14.99 7.47 19.79
N VAL A 91 13.72 7.85 19.92
CA VAL A 91 13.27 8.83 20.94
C VAL A 91 13.57 8.30 22.35
N LEU A 92 13.28 7.04 22.63
CA LEU A 92 13.56 6.43 23.93
C LEU A 92 15.07 6.40 24.22
N GLY A 93 15.87 6.06 23.23
CA GLY A 93 17.34 6.05 23.37
C GLY A 93 17.89 7.43 23.69
N LEU A 94 17.39 8.48 23.03
CA LEU A 94 17.79 9.86 23.31
C LEU A 94 17.35 10.30 24.71
N ALA A 95 16.15 9.96 25.13
CA ALA A 95 15.65 10.29 26.45
C ALA A 95 16.50 9.67 27.56
N ILE A 96 16.89 8.40 27.44
CA ILE A 96 17.77 7.73 28.38
C ILE A 96 19.13 8.40 28.41
N GLY A 97 19.71 8.76 27.27
CA GLY A 97 20.98 9.45 27.18
C GLY A 97 20.96 10.80 27.89
N ILE A 98 19.90 11.58 27.73
CA ILE A 98 19.72 12.88 28.39
C ILE A 98 19.60 12.70 29.90
N LEU A 99 18.81 11.73 30.37
CA LEU A 99 18.65 11.45 31.79
C LEU A 99 19.98 11.06 32.46
N ARG A 100 20.81 10.28 31.80
CA ARG A 100 22.15 9.91 32.26
C ARG A 100 23.06 11.13 32.38
N ARG A 101 23.03 12.02 31.40
CA ARG A 101 23.84 13.24 31.40
C ARG A 101 23.48 14.14 32.57
N LYS A 102 22.21 14.20 32.95
CA LYS A 102 21.74 15.02 34.07
C LYS A 102 21.97 14.34 35.42
N GLY A 103 22.49 13.13 35.46
CA GLY A 103 22.71 12.39 36.69
C GLY A 103 21.44 11.89 37.38
N ILE A 104 20.33 11.88 36.66
CA ILE A 104 19.05 11.40 37.19
C ILE A 104 19.03 9.88 37.27
N LEU A 105 19.72 9.22 36.33
CA LEU A 105 19.88 7.77 36.32
C LEU A 105 21.32 7.46 36.77
N ASN A 106 21.46 6.99 37.97
CA ASN A 106 22.74 6.62 38.56
C ASN A 106 23.02 5.12 38.30
N PHE A 107 23.57 4.82 37.20
CA PHE A 107 23.98 3.44 36.91
C PHE A 107 25.46 3.35 36.68
#